data_63d62346f9e5c80bba707a14ee1a10c2
#
_entry.id   63d62346f9e5c80bba707a14ee1a10c2
#
_cell.length_a   1.000
_cell.length_b   1.000
_cell.length_c   1.000
_cell.angle_alpha   90.00
_cell.angle_beta   90.00
_cell.angle_gamma   90.00
#
_symmetry.space_group_name_H-M   'P 1'
#
loop_
_entity.id
_entity.type
_entity.pdbx_description
1 polymer ?
#
loop_
_entity_poly.entity_id
_entity_poly.type
_entity_poly.pdbx_seq_one_letter_code
_entity_poly.pdbx_strand_id
1 'polypeptide(L)'
;MRRPHTLLAALLLAAGTAAAQDYGQAATLKIWDNTTAPHSNGIATPEREPEPNRIVDVSQAVLYIFPADPAKATGQAVVICPGGGYVKLCIDYEGYDMAKWFAANGITAAVLKYRMPNGHPEVPLEDVEQALRIMMGLEAGATGFTAGKVGIVGSSAGGHLAASASTLAETKPAFSILFYPVITAEKGKGHQGSFNALLGGSRNAESD
;
A
#
# COMPACT_ATOMS: atom_id res chain seq x y z
N MET A 1 0.37 40.12 -36.87
CA MET A 1 0.36 39.89 -35.40
C MET A 1 0.55 38.41 -35.12
N ARG A 2 1.74 37.99 -34.75
CA ARG A 2 2.05 36.58 -34.41
C ARG A 2 2.00 36.44 -32.89
N ARG A 3 1.19 35.51 -32.40
CA ARG A 3 1.11 35.16 -30.95
C ARG A 3 2.29 34.25 -30.59
N PRO A 4 2.97 34.45 -29.47
CA PRO A 4 4.03 33.55 -29.02
C PRO A 4 3.40 32.31 -28.40
N HIS A 5 3.89 31.13 -28.80
CA HIS A 5 3.63 29.85 -28.14
C HIS A 5 4.54 29.75 -26.93
N THR A 6 3.92 29.76 -25.74
CA THR A 6 4.62 29.50 -24.48
C THR A 6 4.82 27.99 -24.34
N LEU A 7 6.05 27.52 -24.51
CA LEU A 7 6.44 26.17 -24.12
C LEU A 7 6.45 26.07 -22.60
N LEU A 8 5.57 25.25 -22.04
CA LEU A 8 5.63 24.84 -20.64
C LEU A 8 6.71 23.76 -20.52
N ALA A 9 7.87 24.14 -19.96
CA ALA A 9 8.92 23.19 -19.65
C ALA A 9 8.53 22.43 -18.38
N ALA A 10 8.31 21.11 -18.50
CA ALA A 10 8.15 20.22 -17.36
C ALA A 10 9.50 20.09 -16.64
N LEU A 11 9.57 20.61 -15.44
CA LEU A 11 10.74 20.50 -14.56
C LEU A 11 10.72 19.11 -13.91
N LEU A 12 11.53 18.18 -14.44
CA LEU A 12 11.85 16.92 -13.76
C LEU A 12 12.80 17.23 -12.59
N LEU A 13 12.28 17.26 -11.37
CA LEU A 13 13.13 17.24 -10.18
C LEU A 13 13.70 15.83 -10.02
N ALA A 14 14.99 15.68 -10.32
CA ALA A 14 15.77 14.52 -9.92
C ALA A 14 16.06 14.62 -8.41
N ALA A 15 15.25 13.96 -7.59
CA ALA A 15 15.60 13.70 -6.20
C ALA A 15 16.51 12.48 -6.14
N GLY A 16 17.60 12.60 -5.37
CA GLY A 16 18.69 11.64 -5.26
C GLY A 16 18.21 10.21 -5.01
N THR A 17 18.68 9.30 -5.86
CA THR A 17 18.38 7.88 -5.85
C THR A 17 19.25 7.17 -4.81
N ALA A 18 18.66 6.78 -3.68
CA ALA A 18 19.04 5.47 -3.14
C ALA A 18 18.71 4.47 -4.26
N ALA A 19 19.66 3.64 -4.68
CA ALA A 19 19.45 2.67 -5.74
C ALA A 19 18.24 1.79 -5.35
N ALA A 20 17.13 1.99 -6.03
CA ALA A 20 15.96 1.14 -5.85
C ALA A 20 16.38 -0.25 -6.29
N GLN A 21 16.33 -1.20 -5.37
CA GLN A 21 16.57 -2.60 -5.66
C GLN A 21 15.55 -3.00 -6.73
N ASP A 22 16.02 -3.52 -7.87
CA ASP A 22 15.13 -3.94 -8.95
C ASP A 22 14.44 -5.25 -8.55
N TYR A 23 13.20 -5.13 -8.11
CA TYR A 23 12.34 -6.26 -7.79
C TYR A 23 11.50 -6.73 -8.98
N GLY A 24 11.77 -6.23 -10.18
CA GLY A 24 11.00 -6.54 -11.39
C GLY A 24 9.69 -5.75 -11.51
N GLN A 25 9.50 -4.69 -10.70
CA GLN A 25 8.38 -3.77 -10.89
C GLN A 25 8.63 -2.82 -12.07
N ALA A 26 7.58 -2.52 -12.82
CA ALA A 26 7.66 -1.59 -13.94
C ALA A 26 7.59 -0.11 -13.51
N ALA A 27 6.96 0.17 -12.36
CA ALA A 27 6.79 1.53 -11.86
C ALA A 27 6.76 1.58 -10.33
N THR A 28 7.25 2.70 -9.81
CA THR A 28 7.13 3.08 -8.40
C THR A 28 6.37 4.39 -8.33
N LEU A 29 5.26 4.42 -7.60
CA LEU A 29 4.43 5.59 -7.43
C LEU A 29 4.35 5.99 -5.96
N LYS A 30 4.83 7.18 -5.64
CA LYS A 30 4.55 7.81 -4.34
C LYS A 30 3.09 8.22 -4.31
N ILE A 31 2.36 7.77 -3.29
CA ILE A 31 0.97 8.17 -3.07
C ILE A 31 0.96 9.52 -2.36
N TRP A 32 1.47 9.54 -1.14
CA TRP A 32 1.61 10.70 -0.25
C TRP A 32 2.54 10.39 0.91
N ASP A 33 2.78 11.37 1.76
CA ASP A 33 3.53 11.24 3.02
C ASP A 33 2.77 11.91 4.16
N ASN A 34 3.37 11.99 5.34
CA ASN A 34 2.78 12.62 6.52
C ASN A 34 2.44 14.11 6.36
N THR A 35 2.94 14.78 5.32
CA THR A 35 2.69 16.21 5.07
C THR A 35 1.58 16.45 4.06
N THR A 36 1.27 15.46 3.23
CA THR A 36 0.32 15.56 2.12
C THR A 36 -0.92 14.68 2.28
N ALA A 37 -0.87 13.67 3.16
CA ALA A 37 -2.00 12.81 3.51
C ALA A 37 -2.96 13.51 4.49
N PRO A 38 -4.23 13.05 4.58
CA PRO A 38 -5.21 13.59 5.53
C PRO A 38 -4.75 13.52 6.99
N HIS A 39 -4.15 12.38 7.39
CA HIS A 39 -3.60 12.19 8.74
C HIS A 39 -2.13 11.81 8.70
N SER A 40 -1.42 12.12 9.78
CA SER A 40 0.00 11.80 9.98
C SER A 40 0.14 10.74 11.06
N ASN A 41 1.08 9.80 10.88
CA ASN A 41 1.45 8.84 11.93
C ASN A 41 2.46 9.41 12.95
N GLY A 42 2.87 10.65 12.80
CA GLY A 42 3.81 11.33 13.70
C GLY A 42 5.26 10.80 13.64
N ILE A 43 5.57 9.83 12.77
CA ILE A 43 6.92 9.29 12.63
C ILE A 43 7.79 10.32 11.89
N ALA A 44 8.80 10.83 12.57
CA ALA A 44 9.78 11.77 12.03
C ALA A 44 11.16 11.11 11.76
N THR A 45 11.37 9.89 12.27
CA THR A 45 12.59 9.12 11.99
C THR A 45 12.62 8.68 10.54
N PRO A 46 13.81 8.69 9.89
CA PRO A 46 13.94 8.13 8.55
C PRO A 46 13.53 6.66 8.51
N GLU A 47 12.89 6.26 7.40
CA GLU A 47 12.61 4.87 7.09
C GLU A 47 13.90 4.04 7.10
N ARG A 48 13.87 2.87 7.69
CA ARG A 48 15.03 1.97 7.84
C ARG A 48 14.68 0.55 7.43
N GLU A 49 15.70 -0.18 7.03
CA GLU A 49 15.64 -1.60 6.72
C GLU A 49 16.64 -2.37 7.61
N PRO A 50 16.30 -2.62 8.88
CA PRO A 50 17.22 -3.26 9.85
C PRO A 50 17.56 -4.71 9.49
N GLU A 51 16.72 -5.36 8.73
CA GLU A 51 16.92 -6.69 8.16
C GLU A 51 16.49 -6.63 6.68
N PRO A 52 17.08 -7.42 5.77
CA PRO A 52 16.69 -7.42 4.36
C PRO A 52 15.18 -7.55 4.17
N ASN A 53 14.60 -6.64 3.39
CA ASN A 53 13.16 -6.61 3.09
C ASN A 53 12.22 -6.49 4.31
N ARG A 54 12.72 -5.95 5.41
CA ARG A 54 11.97 -5.62 6.64
C ARG A 54 12.00 -4.12 6.87
N ILE A 55 11.02 -3.42 6.31
CA ILE A 55 10.97 -1.96 6.33
C ILE A 55 10.25 -1.48 7.58
N VAL A 56 10.88 -0.61 8.35
CA VAL A 56 10.32 0.01 9.56
C VAL A 56 10.26 1.53 9.43
N ASP A 57 9.53 2.17 10.34
CA ASP A 57 9.40 3.64 10.42
C ASP A 57 8.81 4.25 9.13
N VAL A 58 7.96 3.51 8.43
CA VAL A 58 7.37 3.98 7.17
C VAL A 58 6.49 5.19 7.43
N SER A 59 6.85 6.32 6.83
CA SER A 59 6.14 7.60 6.88
C SER A 59 5.72 8.12 5.49
N GLN A 60 6.01 7.35 4.44
CA GLN A 60 5.62 7.64 3.07
C GLN A 60 4.98 6.41 2.44
N ALA A 61 3.74 6.55 1.96
CA ALA A 61 3.05 5.50 1.23
C ALA A 61 3.51 5.45 -0.24
N VAL A 62 3.81 4.22 -0.70
CA VAL A 62 4.32 3.95 -2.05
C VAL A 62 3.65 2.72 -2.64
N LEU A 63 3.29 2.77 -3.92
CA LEU A 63 2.89 1.61 -4.71
C LEU A 63 4.05 1.15 -5.60
N TYR A 64 4.36 -0.14 -5.53
CA TYR A 64 5.24 -0.82 -6.47
C TYR A 64 4.39 -1.64 -7.44
N ILE A 65 4.37 -1.25 -8.71
CA ILE A 65 3.45 -1.79 -9.71
C ILE A 65 4.14 -2.87 -10.55
N PHE A 66 3.53 -4.03 -10.61
CA PHE A 66 3.92 -5.19 -11.40
C PHE A 66 2.84 -5.41 -12.47
N PRO A 67 3.07 -5.00 -13.72
CA PRO A 67 2.09 -5.15 -14.77
C PRO A 67 1.86 -6.62 -15.11
N ALA A 68 0.64 -6.95 -15.48
CA ALA A 68 0.29 -8.29 -15.97
C ALA A 68 1.13 -8.65 -17.19
N ASP A 69 1.46 -9.94 -17.34
CA ASP A 69 1.97 -10.49 -18.59
C ASP A 69 1.00 -10.13 -19.72
N PRO A 70 1.42 -9.36 -20.74
CA PRO A 70 0.52 -8.92 -21.80
C PRO A 70 -0.16 -10.06 -22.56
N ALA A 71 0.50 -11.23 -22.66
CA ALA A 71 -0.06 -12.41 -23.32
C ALA A 71 -1.21 -13.07 -22.54
N LYS A 72 -1.35 -12.74 -21.25
CA LYS A 72 -2.35 -13.33 -20.34
C LYS A 72 -3.24 -12.29 -19.67
N ALA A 73 -3.06 -11.00 -19.96
CA ALA A 73 -3.71 -9.91 -19.27
C ALA A 73 -5.23 -10.06 -19.20
N THR A 74 -5.77 -10.14 -17.98
CA THR A 74 -7.21 -10.31 -17.73
C THR A 74 -7.97 -8.98 -17.60
N GLY A 75 -7.27 -7.86 -17.53
CA GLY A 75 -7.83 -6.54 -17.20
C GLY A 75 -8.18 -6.38 -15.72
N GLN A 76 -7.79 -7.34 -14.88
CA GLN A 76 -7.96 -7.26 -13.42
C GLN A 76 -6.68 -6.78 -12.75
N ALA A 77 -6.83 -6.25 -11.53
CA ALA A 77 -5.71 -5.88 -10.68
C ALA A 77 -5.93 -6.25 -9.22
N VAL A 78 -4.85 -6.28 -8.45
CA VAL A 78 -4.89 -6.42 -6.99
C VAL A 78 -3.97 -5.40 -6.32
N VAL A 79 -4.41 -4.85 -5.18
CA VAL A 79 -3.56 -4.16 -4.23
C VAL A 79 -3.12 -5.17 -3.18
N ILE A 80 -1.83 -5.27 -2.91
CA ILE A 80 -1.26 -6.22 -1.96
C ILE A 80 -0.75 -5.47 -0.73
N CYS A 81 -1.23 -5.86 0.44
CA CYS A 81 -0.87 -5.30 1.75
C CYS A 81 0.01 -6.32 2.50
N PRO A 82 1.34 -6.14 2.55
CA PRO A 82 2.23 -7.02 3.32
C PRO A 82 1.94 -6.97 4.80
N GLY A 83 2.22 -8.05 5.52
CA GLY A 83 2.18 -8.09 6.97
C GLY A 83 3.47 -7.57 7.62
N GLY A 84 3.58 -7.78 8.92
CA GLY A 84 4.71 -7.37 9.75
C GLY A 84 4.27 -6.73 11.07
N GLY A 85 3.07 -7.07 11.55
CA GLY A 85 2.56 -6.70 12.86
C GLY A 85 2.28 -5.21 13.06
N TYR A 86 2.15 -4.43 11.98
CA TYR A 86 2.06 -2.96 12.00
C TYR A 86 3.29 -2.24 12.60
N VAL A 87 4.40 -2.96 12.77
CA VAL A 87 5.68 -2.39 13.20
C VAL A 87 6.73 -2.42 12.11
N LYS A 88 6.53 -3.27 11.11
CA LYS A 88 7.36 -3.38 9.91
C LYS A 88 6.54 -3.88 8.73
N LEU A 89 7.13 -3.88 7.53
CA LEU A 89 6.60 -4.54 6.34
C LEU A 89 7.53 -5.68 5.93
N CYS A 90 6.96 -6.88 5.77
CA CYS A 90 7.63 -8.05 5.19
C CYS A 90 7.43 -8.00 3.66
N ILE A 91 8.11 -7.06 3.00
CA ILE A 91 7.74 -6.61 1.66
C ILE A 91 8.12 -7.57 0.53
N ASP A 92 9.02 -8.52 0.79
CA ASP A 92 9.47 -9.53 -0.16
C ASP A 92 8.41 -10.63 -0.39
N TYR A 93 8.32 -11.62 0.50
CA TYR A 93 7.45 -12.80 0.31
C TYR A 93 5.95 -12.51 0.48
N GLU A 94 5.57 -11.49 1.27
CA GLU A 94 4.16 -11.06 1.42
C GLU A 94 3.78 -9.90 0.49
N GLY A 95 4.70 -9.43 -0.33
CA GLY A 95 4.52 -8.35 -1.29
C GLY A 95 5.01 -8.73 -2.67
N TYR A 96 6.32 -8.58 -2.93
CA TYR A 96 6.90 -8.70 -4.27
C TYR A 96 6.74 -10.08 -4.89
N ASP A 97 6.91 -11.18 -4.12
CA ASP A 97 6.77 -12.53 -4.65
C ASP A 97 5.32 -12.83 -5.03
N MET A 98 4.36 -12.39 -4.21
CA MET A 98 2.94 -12.46 -4.57
C MET A 98 2.64 -11.63 -5.82
N ALA A 99 3.17 -10.41 -5.92
CA ALA A 99 2.95 -9.53 -7.06
C ALA A 99 3.47 -10.14 -8.36
N LYS A 100 4.67 -10.72 -8.33
CA LYS A 100 5.25 -11.45 -9.48
C LYS A 100 4.36 -12.62 -9.90
N TRP A 101 3.83 -13.37 -8.93
CA TRP A 101 2.93 -14.48 -9.20
C TRP A 101 1.63 -14.01 -9.89
N PHE A 102 0.99 -12.96 -9.37
CA PHE A 102 -0.21 -12.38 -9.98
C PHE A 102 0.08 -11.86 -11.40
N ALA A 103 1.17 -11.12 -11.57
CA ALA A 103 1.58 -10.57 -12.86
C ALA A 103 1.81 -11.68 -13.91
N ALA A 104 2.52 -12.75 -13.54
CA ALA A 104 2.75 -13.90 -14.41
C ALA A 104 1.45 -14.67 -14.78
N ASN A 105 0.38 -14.49 -13.99
CA ASN A 105 -0.94 -15.06 -14.24
C ASN A 105 -1.94 -14.05 -14.84
N GLY A 106 -1.46 -12.92 -15.38
CA GLY A 106 -2.28 -11.98 -16.15
C GLY A 106 -3.05 -10.97 -15.30
N ILE A 107 -2.72 -10.82 -14.02
CA ILE A 107 -3.34 -9.87 -13.09
C ILE A 107 -2.31 -8.83 -12.69
N THR A 108 -2.54 -7.57 -13.01
CA THR A 108 -1.66 -6.49 -12.55
C THR A 108 -1.69 -6.41 -11.02
N ALA A 109 -0.51 -6.33 -10.39
CA ALA A 109 -0.42 -6.24 -8.94
C ALA A 109 0.29 -4.96 -8.52
N ALA A 110 -0.19 -4.35 -7.44
CA ALA A 110 0.42 -3.19 -6.82
C ALA A 110 0.70 -3.49 -5.35
N VAL A 111 1.98 -3.60 -4.97
CA VAL A 111 2.38 -3.78 -3.58
C VAL A 111 2.34 -2.43 -2.89
N LEU A 112 1.54 -2.33 -1.84
CA LEU A 112 1.43 -1.12 -1.04
C LEU A 112 2.42 -1.15 0.13
N LYS A 113 3.43 -0.28 0.07
CA LYS A 113 4.22 0.11 1.23
C LYS A 113 3.40 1.16 1.98
N TYR A 114 2.54 0.73 2.90
CA TYR A 114 1.70 1.62 3.70
C TYR A 114 2.46 2.20 4.89
N ARG A 115 2.07 3.39 5.33
CA ARG A 115 2.63 4.05 6.51
C ARG A 115 2.32 3.24 7.77
N MET A 116 3.28 3.14 8.67
CA MET A 116 3.05 2.50 9.96
C MET A 116 1.99 3.29 10.74
N PRO A 117 1.07 2.61 11.45
CA PRO A 117 0.02 3.31 12.18
C PRO A 117 0.54 4.13 13.35
N ASN A 118 1.49 3.62 14.12
CA ASN A 118 2.03 4.30 15.31
C ASN A 118 0.92 4.81 16.25
N GLY A 119 -0.14 4.00 16.45
CA GLY A 119 -1.30 4.37 17.26
C GLY A 119 -2.40 5.16 16.51
N HIS A 120 -2.27 5.34 15.20
CA HIS A 120 -3.20 6.03 14.31
C HIS A 120 -3.78 5.06 13.28
N PRO A 121 -4.83 4.29 13.61
CA PRO A 121 -5.37 3.23 12.75
C PRO A 121 -5.94 3.77 11.42
N GLU A 122 -6.34 5.02 11.37
CA GLU A 122 -6.81 5.71 10.17
C GLU A 122 -5.72 5.83 9.10
N VAL A 123 -4.46 5.96 9.48
CA VAL A 123 -3.34 6.22 8.56
C VAL A 123 -3.13 5.10 7.54
N PRO A 124 -2.94 3.83 7.90
CA PRO A 124 -2.83 2.75 6.91
C PRO A 124 -4.13 2.52 6.15
N LEU A 125 -5.30 2.79 6.76
CA LEU A 125 -6.59 2.67 6.08
C LEU A 125 -6.74 3.69 4.93
N GLU A 126 -6.33 4.94 5.15
CA GLU A 126 -6.28 5.96 4.10
C GLU A 126 -5.32 5.58 2.97
N ASP A 127 -4.15 5.04 3.31
CA ASP A 127 -3.16 4.63 2.31
C ASP A 127 -3.70 3.53 1.40
N VAL A 128 -4.39 2.54 1.96
CA VAL A 128 -4.96 1.45 1.16
C VAL A 128 -6.17 1.90 0.35
N GLU A 129 -6.99 2.80 0.88
CA GLU A 129 -8.10 3.37 0.12
C GLU A 129 -7.61 4.17 -1.07
N GLN A 130 -6.60 5.02 -0.88
CA GLN A 130 -5.99 5.78 -1.96
C GLN A 130 -5.33 4.86 -3.00
N ALA A 131 -4.68 3.78 -2.56
CA ALA A 131 -4.14 2.77 -3.47
C ALA A 131 -5.23 2.12 -4.35
N LEU A 132 -6.38 1.79 -3.77
CA LEU A 132 -7.53 1.27 -4.50
C LEU A 132 -8.06 2.28 -5.51
N ARG A 133 -8.23 3.55 -5.13
CA ARG A 133 -8.67 4.64 -6.01
C ARG A 133 -7.74 4.81 -7.20
N ILE A 134 -6.43 4.80 -6.97
CA ILE A 134 -5.40 4.88 -8.01
C ILE A 134 -5.51 3.70 -8.99
N MET A 135 -5.59 2.48 -8.48
CA MET A 135 -5.64 1.28 -9.31
C MET A 135 -6.98 1.13 -10.07
N MET A 136 -8.06 1.72 -9.57
CA MET A 136 -9.36 1.82 -10.24
C MET A 136 -9.41 2.95 -11.29
N GLY A 137 -8.36 3.78 -11.41
CA GLY A 137 -8.33 4.92 -12.30
C GLY A 137 -9.22 6.09 -11.85
N LEU A 138 -9.55 6.18 -10.59
CA LEU A 138 -10.33 7.27 -10.00
C LEU A 138 -9.49 8.52 -9.72
N GLU A 139 -8.17 8.37 -9.78
CA GLU A 139 -7.19 9.45 -9.62
C GLU A 139 -6.54 9.75 -10.97
N ALA A 140 -6.80 10.93 -11.52
CA ALA A 140 -6.39 11.31 -12.87
C ALA A 140 -4.85 11.29 -13.04
N GLY A 141 -4.38 10.54 -14.04
CA GLY A 141 -2.97 10.52 -14.47
C GLY A 141 -2.02 9.79 -13.52
N ALA A 142 -2.52 9.11 -12.47
CA ALA A 142 -1.66 8.50 -11.47
C ALA A 142 -0.80 7.34 -12.02
N THR A 143 -1.36 6.44 -12.83
CA THR A 143 -0.62 5.25 -13.31
C THR A 143 -0.64 5.06 -14.83
N GLY A 144 -1.53 5.73 -15.55
CA GLY A 144 -1.81 5.39 -16.96
C GLY A 144 -2.45 4.01 -17.16
N PHE A 145 -2.78 3.32 -16.07
CA PHE A 145 -3.38 2.00 -16.01
C PHE A 145 -4.72 2.08 -15.28
N THR A 146 -5.73 1.39 -15.79
CA THR A 146 -7.06 1.27 -15.19
C THR A 146 -7.50 -0.17 -15.27
N ALA A 147 -7.85 -0.77 -14.15
CA ALA A 147 -8.39 -2.12 -14.11
C ALA A 147 -9.92 -2.12 -14.12
N GLY A 148 -10.51 -3.09 -14.82
CA GLY A 148 -11.95 -3.31 -14.78
C GLY A 148 -12.46 -3.81 -13.43
N LYS A 149 -11.63 -4.55 -12.70
CA LYS A 149 -11.89 -5.02 -11.33
C LYS A 149 -10.59 -4.95 -10.52
N VAL A 150 -10.63 -4.31 -9.39
CA VAL A 150 -9.52 -4.23 -8.44
C VAL A 150 -9.89 -4.98 -7.16
N GLY A 151 -9.13 -6.03 -6.85
CA GLY A 151 -9.21 -6.74 -5.58
C GLY A 151 -8.18 -6.26 -4.57
N ILE A 152 -8.27 -6.78 -3.35
CA ILE A 152 -7.26 -6.57 -2.31
C ILE A 152 -6.74 -7.90 -1.78
N VAL A 153 -5.46 -7.97 -1.52
CA VAL A 153 -4.78 -9.13 -0.93
C VAL A 153 -4.02 -8.67 0.30
N GLY A 154 -4.09 -9.41 1.39
CA GLY A 154 -3.33 -9.04 2.57
C GLY A 154 -2.96 -10.23 3.44
N SER A 155 -1.79 -10.16 4.07
CA SER A 155 -1.25 -11.19 4.95
C SER A 155 -1.10 -10.66 6.38
N SER A 156 -1.45 -11.45 7.40
CA SER A 156 -1.26 -11.11 8.80
C SER A 156 -1.85 -9.73 9.15
N ALA A 157 -1.05 -8.77 9.62
CA ALA A 157 -1.48 -7.39 9.85
C ALA A 157 -1.96 -6.69 8.55
N GLY A 158 -1.32 -6.98 7.39
CA GLY A 158 -1.81 -6.54 6.09
C GLY A 158 -3.14 -7.21 5.71
N GLY A 159 -3.40 -8.43 6.19
CA GLY A 159 -4.70 -9.09 6.08
C GLY A 159 -5.78 -8.38 6.89
N HIS A 160 -5.46 -7.90 8.10
CA HIS A 160 -6.34 -7.02 8.87
C HIS A 160 -6.64 -5.73 8.10
N LEU A 161 -5.60 -5.08 7.55
CA LEU A 161 -5.76 -3.86 6.76
C LEU A 161 -6.65 -4.10 5.53
N ALA A 162 -6.47 -5.22 4.82
CA ALA A 162 -7.31 -5.59 3.68
C ALA A 162 -8.77 -5.85 4.08
N ALA A 163 -9.01 -6.49 5.22
CA ALA A 163 -10.34 -6.68 5.78
C ALA A 163 -10.98 -5.35 6.18
N SER A 164 -10.22 -4.46 6.82
CA SER A 164 -10.68 -3.11 7.18
C SER A 164 -11.05 -2.29 5.95
N ALA A 165 -10.22 -2.30 4.90
CA ALA A 165 -10.54 -1.65 3.63
C ALA A 165 -11.83 -2.19 3.01
N SER A 166 -12.05 -3.51 3.09
CA SER A 166 -13.25 -4.15 2.53
C SER A 166 -14.53 -3.79 3.27
N THR A 167 -14.43 -3.41 4.54
CA THR A 167 -15.59 -3.14 5.42
C THR A 167 -15.79 -1.65 5.71
N LEU A 168 -14.71 -0.90 5.93
CA LEU A 168 -14.75 0.47 6.45
C LEU A 168 -14.46 1.54 5.39
N ALA A 169 -13.56 1.30 4.42
CA ALA A 169 -13.22 2.29 3.41
C ALA A 169 -14.46 2.70 2.57
N GLU A 170 -14.48 3.91 2.03
CA GLU A 170 -15.52 4.35 1.09
C GLU A 170 -15.37 3.65 -0.26
N THR A 171 -14.14 3.56 -0.75
CA THR A 171 -13.81 2.85 -1.99
C THR A 171 -13.58 1.38 -1.71
N LYS A 172 -14.53 0.52 -2.08
CA LYS A 172 -14.49 -0.92 -1.82
C LYS A 172 -13.73 -1.69 -2.90
N PRO A 173 -12.88 -2.67 -2.54
CA PRO A 173 -12.36 -3.63 -3.51
C PRO A 173 -13.49 -4.54 -4.04
N ALA A 174 -13.31 -5.06 -5.26
CA ALA A 174 -14.25 -5.99 -5.86
C ALA A 174 -14.25 -7.37 -5.19
N PHE A 175 -13.15 -7.75 -4.56
CA PHE A 175 -12.96 -8.99 -3.78
C PHE A 175 -11.76 -8.83 -2.84
N SER A 176 -11.68 -9.74 -1.85
CA SER A 176 -10.57 -9.76 -0.88
C SER A 176 -10.01 -11.16 -0.75
N ILE A 177 -8.69 -11.27 -0.68
CA ILE A 177 -7.95 -12.51 -0.40
C ILE A 177 -7.16 -12.26 0.88
N LEU A 178 -7.47 -13.01 1.94
CA LEU A 178 -6.88 -12.81 3.26
C LEU A 178 -6.08 -14.04 3.68
N PHE A 179 -4.78 -13.85 3.87
CA PHE A 179 -3.88 -14.88 4.37
C PHE A 179 -3.66 -14.68 5.86
N TYR A 180 -4.03 -15.65 6.70
CA TYR A 180 -3.86 -15.64 8.16
C TYR A 180 -4.06 -14.25 8.81
N PRO A 181 -5.17 -13.56 8.51
CA PRO A 181 -5.37 -12.18 8.94
C PRO A 181 -5.45 -12.08 10.47
N VAL A 182 -4.94 -10.97 11.02
CA VAL A 182 -5.19 -10.61 12.42
C VAL A 182 -6.57 -9.97 12.49
N ILE A 183 -7.60 -10.71 12.90
CA ILE A 183 -9.01 -10.28 12.81
C ILE A 183 -9.68 -10.04 14.16
N THR A 184 -9.02 -10.28 15.27
CA THR A 184 -9.56 -10.02 16.61
C THR A 184 -8.50 -9.52 17.56
N ALA A 185 -8.86 -8.54 18.37
CA ALA A 185 -8.07 -8.04 19.47
C ALA A 185 -8.32 -8.82 20.77
N GLU A 186 -9.21 -9.81 20.75
CA GLU A 186 -9.56 -10.59 21.93
C GLU A 186 -8.33 -11.25 22.55
N LYS A 187 -8.15 -11.05 23.86
CA LYS A 187 -7.00 -11.55 24.61
C LYS A 187 -6.88 -13.08 24.50
N GLY A 188 -5.71 -13.55 24.06
CA GLY A 188 -5.44 -14.98 23.91
C GLY A 188 -5.90 -15.58 22.56
N LYS A 189 -6.61 -14.84 21.72
CA LYS A 189 -7.02 -15.28 20.37
C LYS A 189 -6.31 -14.50 19.26
N GLY A 190 -6.19 -13.16 19.39
CA GLY A 190 -5.56 -12.31 18.40
C GLY A 190 -4.08 -12.06 18.67
N HIS A 191 -3.37 -11.53 17.64
CA HIS A 191 -1.99 -11.09 17.77
C HIS A 191 -1.92 -9.72 18.46
N GLN A 192 -1.79 -9.72 19.79
CA GLN A 192 -1.83 -8.50 20.62
C GLN A 192 -0.82 -7.43 20.18
N GLY A 193 0.38 -7.85 19.73
CA GLY A 193 1.40 -6.91 19.24
C GLY A 193 0.93 -6.07 18.07
N SER A 194 0.18 -6.65 17.13
CA SER A 194 -0.38 -5.92 15.98
C SER A 194 -1.40 -4.87 16.45
N PHE A 195 -2.31 -5.22 17.36
CA PHE A 195 -3.29 -4.27 17.87
C PHE A 195 -2.66 -3.19 18.75
N ASN A 196 -1.63 -3.52 19.53
CA ASN A 196 -0.90 -2.51 20.28
C ASN A 196 -0.20 -1.50 19.35
N ALA A 197 0.38 -1.96 18.25
CA ALA A 197 1.00 -1.08 17.27
C ALA A 197 -0.04 -0.23 16.51
N LEU A 198 -1.20 -0.83 16.18
CA LEU A 198 -2.27 -0.17 15.44
C LEU A 198 -2.94 0.93 16.29
N LEU A 199 -3.28 0.61 17.55
CA LEU A 199 -4.12 1.44 18.40
C LEU A 199 -3.31 2.22 19.46
N GLY A 200 -2.02 1.94 19.61
CA GLY A 200 -1.19 2.54 20.66
C GLY A 200 -1.71 2.16 22.05
N GLY A 201 -1.72 3.14 22.97
CA GLY A 201 -2.29 2.99 24.31
C GLY A 201 -3.80 3.22 24.39
N SER A 202 -4.49 3.41 23.26
CA SER A 202 -5.89 3.84 23.18
C SER A 202 -6.89 2.68 23.10
N ARG A 203 -6.49 1.45 23.44
CA ARG A 203 -7.41 0.30 23.44
C ARG A 203 -8.52 0.49 24.46
N ASN A 204 -9.74 0.33 24.01
CA ASN A 204 -10.96 0.35 24.81
C ASN A 204 -11.95 -0.71 24.30
N ALA A 205 -13.10 -0.85 24.96
CA ALA A 205 -14.12 -1.84 24.59
C ALA A 205 -14.70 -1.66 23.17
N GLU A 206 -14.56 -0.46 22.57
CA GLU A 206 -15.03 -0.19 21.20
C GLU A 206 -13.98 -0.61 20.17
N SER A 207 -12.70 -0.69 20.57
CA SER A 207 -11.58 -1.09 19.69
C SER A 207 -11.30 -2.59 19.73
N ASP A 208 -11.86 -3.32 20.69
CA ASP A 208 -11.71 -4.76 20.88
C ASP A 208 -12.82 -5.54 20.19
#